data_e3730e9f5809a27dd6a3aa5bbfe06dbe
#
_entry.id   e3730e9f5809a27dd6a3aa5bbfe06dbe
#
_cell.length_a   1.000
_cell.length_b   1.000
_cell.length_c   1.000
_cell.angle_alpha   90.00
_cell.angle_beta   90.00
_cell.angle_gamma   90.00
#
_symmetry.space_group_name_H-M   'P 1'
#
loop_
_entity.id
_entity.type
_entity.pdbx_description
1 polymer ?
#
loop_
_entity_poly.entity_id
_entity_poly.type
_entity_poly.pdbx_seq_one_letter_code
_entity_poly.pdbx_strand_id
1 'polypeptide(L)'
;KAAVLGLQHLLAMYSGSILVPIMIAGALGYSPQQLTYLISTDIFMCGVATLLQLQLNKYFGVGLPIVLGVAFQSVAPLIMIGQSHGSGAMFGALIASGIYVILISGIFSKVANLFPAIVTGSVITTIGLTLIPVAIGNMGNNVEKPTGQSLALAMITVLIILLVNIFTKGFIKSISILIGLIAGTIIAATMGLVDFSPVAEAPLVHIPTPFYFGAPQFEISSIVMMCIIATVSMVESTGV
;
A
#
# COMPACT_ATOMS: atom_id res chain seq x y z
N LYS A 1 1.34 -1.86 28.53
CA LYS A 1 0.12 -2.04 27.73
C LYS A 1 0.17 -1.16 26.46
N ALA A 2 0.47 0.15 26.56
CA ALA A 2 0.52 1.05 25.40
C ALA A 2 1.55 0.62 24.32
N ALA A 3 2.76 0.23 24.72
CA ALA A 3 3.78 -0.25 23.79
C ALA A 3 3.37 -1.50 23.01
N VAL A 4 2.66 -2.43 23.66
CA VAL A 4 2.16 -3.64 22.98
C VAL A 4 1.06 -3.29 21.96
N LEU A 5 0.16 -2.39 22.31
CA LEU A 5 -0.86 -1.89 21.39
C LEU A 5 -0.23 -1.12 20.22
N GLY A 6 0.77 -0.26 20.51
CA GLY A 6 1.50 0.46 19.46
C GLY A 6 2.21 -0.49 18.50
N LEU A 7 2.86 -1.54 19.01
CA LEU A 7 3.49 -2.58 18.19
C LEU A 7 2.44 -3.33 17.33
N GLN A 8 1.27 -3.62 17.90
CA GLN A 8 0.17 -4.24 17.16
C GLN A 8 -0.27 -3.38 15.98
N HIS A 9 -0.50 -2.09 16.19
CA HIS A 9 -0.88 -1.16 15.13
C HIS A 9 0.20 -1.05 14.06
N LEU A 10 1.48 -0.97 14.50
CA LEU A 10 2.61 -0.93 13.58
C LEU A 10 2.69 -2.19 12.69
N LEU A 11 2.59 -3.38 13.26
CA LEU A 11 2.66 -4.64 12.51
C LEU A 11 1.46 -4.84 11.58
N ALA A 12 0.27 -4.42 12.00
CA ALA A 12 -0.92 -4.44 11.15
C ALA A 12 -0.78 -3.48 9.96
N MET A 13 -0.31 -2.25 10.18
CA MET A 13 -0.03 -1.28 9.10
C MET A 13 1.07 -1.80 8.18
N TYR A 14 2.19 -2.25 8.73
CA TYR A 14 3.33 -2.76 7.98
C TYR A 14 2.93 -3.86 6.99
N SER A 15 2.14 -4.83 7.44
CA SER A 15 1.67 -5.92 6.58
C SER A 15 0.82 -5.45 5.40
N GLY A 16 0.04 -4.40 5.58
CA GLY A 16 -0.75 -3.79 4.50
C GLY A 16 0.10 -2.91 3.58
N SER A 17 0.92 -2.04 4.16
CA SER A 17 1.67 -1.02 3.40
C SER A 17 2.68 -1.61 2.44
N ILE A 18 3.37 -2.70 2.79
CA ILE A 18 4.33 -3.35 1.89
C ILE A 18 3.67 -3.90 0.59
N LEU A 19 2.40 -4.28 0.64
CA LEU A 19 1.73 -4.87 -0.52
C LEU A 19 1.57 -3.88 -1.68
N VAL A 20 1.31 -2.62 -1.39
CA VAL A 20 1.08 -1.59 -2.42
C VAL A 20 2.33 -1.38 -3.30
N PRO A 21 3.53 -1.11 -2.76
CA PRO A 21 4.75 -1.06 -3.55
C PRO A 21 5.03 -2.33 -4.34
N ILE A 22 4.81 -3.51 -3.76
CA ILE A 22 5.01 -4.80 -4.43
C ILE A 22 4.07 -4.92 -5.66
N MET A 23 2.79 -4.57 -5.49
CA MET A 23 1.82 -4.65 -6.58
C MET A 23 2.16 -3.69 -7.72
N ILE A 24 2.55 -2.45 -7.41
CA ILE A 24 2.95 -1.45 -8.40
C ILE A 24 4.23 -1.87 -9.10
N ALA A 25 5.26 -2.25 -8.35
CA ALA A 25 6.54 -2.66 -8.90
C ALA A 25 6.42 -3.90 -9.80
N GLY A 26 5.64 -4.89 -9.38
CA GLY A 26 5.35 -6.07 -10.17
C GLY A 26 4.66 -5.74 -11.50
N ALA A 27 3.63 -4.90 -11.46
CA ALA A 27 2.88 -4.51 -12.65
C ALA A 27 3.66 -3.60 -13.62
N LEU A 28 4.62 -2.80 -13.11
CA LEU A 28 5.47 -1.92 -13.90
C LEU A 28 6.82 -2.54 -14.30
N GLY A 29 7.09 -3.77 -13.87
CA GLY A 29 8.34 -4.47 -14.19
C GLY A 29 9.57 -3.83 -13.56
N TYR A 30 9.45 -3.26 -12.36
CA TYR A 30 10.58 -2.65 -11.65
C TYR A 30 11.62 -3.67 -11.24
N SER A 31 12.88 -3.26 -11.23
CA SER A 31 13.98 -4.10 -10.73
C SER A 31 13.85 -4.34 -9.22
N PRO A 32 14.49 -5.40 -8.68
CA PRO A 32 14.50 -5.65 -7.24
C PRO A 32 15.03 -4.47 -6.41
N GLN A 33 15.99 -3.72 -6.94
CA GLN A 33 16.55 -2.52 -6.30
C GLN A 33 15.51 -1.39 -6.25
N GLN A 34 14.77 -1.18 -7.34
CA GLN A 34 13.68 -0.19 -7.41
C GLN A 34 12.54 -0.56 -6.46
N LEU A 35 12.18 -1.84 -6.38
CA LEU A 35 11.17 -2.33 -5.42
C LEU A 35 11.61 -2.08 -3.98
N THR A 36 12.84 -2.46 -3.63
CA THR A 36 13.38 -2.24 -2.28
C THR A 36 13.40 -0.76 -1.92
N TYR A 37 13.79 0.10 -2.86
CA TYR A 37 13.75 1.54 -2.69
C TYR A 37 12.33 2.05 -2.44
N LEU A 38 11.36 1.59 -3.24
CA LEU A 38 9.96 2.00 -3.14
C LEU A 38 9.37 1.60 -1.78
N ILE A 39 9.59 0.36 -1.33
CA ILE A 39 9.14 -0.14 -0.02
C ILE A 39 9.76 0.66 1.12
N SER A 40 11.08 0.86 1.09
CA SER A 40 11.78 1.55 2.18
C SER A 40 11.36 3.01 2.30
N THR A 41 11.18 3.68 1.16
CA THR A 41 10.71 5.07 1.11
C THR A 41 9.27 5.18 1.61
N ASP A 42 8.41 4.25 1.20
CA ASP A 42 7.01 4.21 1.61
C ASP A 42 6.88 4.06 3.13
N ILE A 43 7.54 3.06 3.73
CA ILE A 43 7.52 2.83 5.17
C ILE A 43 8.11 4.02 5.94
N PHE A 44 9.20 4.60 5.42
CA PHE A 44 9.79 5.80 6.03
C PHE A 44 8.79 6.97 6.04
N MET A 45 8.10 7.21 4.93
CA MET A 45 7.11 8.29 4.82
C MET A 45 5.85 8.00 5.64
N CYS A 46 5.41 6.75 5.77
CA CYS A 46 4.36 6.36 6.71
C CYS A 46 4.73 6.71 8.16
N GLY A 47 5.99 6.48 8.53
CA GLY A 47 6.51 6.88 9.85
C GLY A 47 6.49 8.40 10.05
N VAL A 48 6.99 9.17 9.08
CA VAL A 48 6.96 10.64 9.12
C VAL A 48 5.53 11.17 9.20
N ALA A 49 4.62 10.66 8.36
CA ALA A 49 3.22 11.06 8.36
C ALA A 49 2.54 10.73 9.71
N THR A 50 2.83 9.57 10.29
CA THR A 50 2.33 9.18 11.62
C THR A 50 2.82 10.13 12.71
N LEU A 51 4.10 10.50 12.70
CA LEU A 51 4.65 11.46 13.67
C LEU A 51 4.02 12.85 13.53
N LEU A 52 3.77 13.30 12.30
CA LEU A 52 3.08 14.57 12.04
C LEU A 52 1.64 14.53 12.52
N GLN A 53 0.94 13.42 12.26
CA GLN A 53 -0.47 13.23 12.65
C GLN A 53 -0.66 13.19 14.19
N LEU A 54 0.31 12.62 14.92
CA LEU A 54 0.28 12.57 16.38
C LEU A 54 0.40 13.94 17.06
N GLN A 55 0.89 14.96 16.34
CA GLN A 55 1.01 16.30 16.88
C GLN A 55 -0.36 17.00 16.86
N LEU A 56 -0.77 17.52 18.02
CA LEU A 56 -1.94 18.41 18.11
C LEU A 56 -1.53 19.81 17.65
N ASN A 57 -1.79 20.11 16.38
CA ASN A 57 -1.50 21.43 15.82
C ASN A 57 -2.74 21.98 15.10
N LYS A 58 -2.81 23.31 14.99
CA LYS A 58 -3.89 24.02 14.31
C LYS A 58 -4.00 23.67 12.82
N TYR A 59 -2.91 23.27 12.19
CA TYR A 59 -2.82 23.08 10.74
C TYR A 59 -2.72 21.63 10.33
N PHE A 60 -2.19 20.76 11.18
CA PHE A 60 -2.02 19.32 10.87
C PHE A 60 -1.99 18.50 12.16
N GLY A 61 -2.41 17.24 12.02
CA GLY A 61 -2.47 16.31 13.13
C GLY A 61 -3.70 16.46 14.00
N VAL A 62 -4.32 15.35 14.32
CA VAL A 62 -5.49 15.26 15.20
C VAL A 62 -5.14 14.69 16.57
N GLY A 63 -3.88 14.30 16.79
CA GLY A 63 -3.39 13.74 18.04
C GLY A 63 -3.93 12.35 18.37
N LEU A 64 -4.53 11.65 17.40
CA LEU A 64 -5.02 10.30 17.60
C LEU A 64 -3.88 9.29 17.44
N PRO A 65 -3.80 8.23 18.26
CA PRO A 65 -2.77 7.20 18.17
C PRO A 65 -3.05 6.22 17.02
N ILE A 66 -3.07 6.74 15.79
CA ILE A 66 -3.32 5.99 14.56
C ILE A 66 -2.01 5.95 13.76
N VAL A 67 -1.61 4.78 13.30
CA VAL A 67 -0.47 4.61 12.40
C VAL A 67 -0.97 4.76 10.97
N LEU A 68 -0.41 5.71 10.23
CA LEU A 68 -0.79 5.96 8.84
C LEU A 68 -0.09 4.98 7.91
N GLY A 69 -0.80 4.52 6.90
CA GLY A 69 -0.33 3.61 5.85
C GLY A 69 -0.72 4.11 4.46
N VAL A 70 -0.50 3.28 3.46
CA VAL A 70 -0.83 3.58 2.06
C VAL A 70 -2.28 3.29 1.72
N ALA A 71 -2.77 3.93 0.68
CA ALA A 71 -4.13 3.82 0.17
C ALA A 71 -4.20 2.79 -0.97
N PHE A 72 -4.89 1.66 -0.76
CA PHE A 72 -5.04 0.59 -1.76
C PHE A 72 -5.80 1.03 -3.01
N GLN A 73 -6.73 1.96 -2.89
CA GLN A 73 -7.48 2.51 -4.02
C GLN A 73 -6.61 3.22 -5.06
N SER A 74 -5.41 3.64 -4.67
CA SER A 74 -4.46 4.26 -5.58
C SER A 74 -3.70 3.27 -6.46
N VAL A 75 -3.69 1.97 -6.14
CA VAL A 75 -2.84 0.96 -6.80
C VAL A 75 -3.17 0.86 -8.29
N ALA A 76 -4.42 0.57 -8.64
CA ALA A 76 -4.82 0.39 -10.04
C ALA A 76 -4.61 1.67 -10.87
N PRO A 77 -5.02 2.88 -10.43
CA PRO A 77 -4.71 4.12 -11.13
C PRO A 77 -3.23 4.40 -11.28
N LEU A 78 -2.41 4.16 -10.26
CA LEU A 78 -0.96 4.35 -10.33
C LEU A 78 -0.30 3.41 -11.34
N ILE A 79 -0.75 2.14 -11.40
CA ILE A 79 -0.29 1.19 -12.41
C ILE A 79 -0.66 1.68 -13.80
N MET A 80 -1.90 2.13 -14.01
CA MET A 80 -2.34 2.65 -15.32
C MET A 80 -1.52 3.87 -15.76
N ILE A 81 -1.28 4.82 -14.86
CA ILE A 81 -0.47 6.00 -15.14
C ILE A 81 0.98 5.60 -15.44
N GLY A 82 1.56 4.71 -14.62
CA GLY A 82 2.92 4.23 -14.79
C GLY A 82 3.13 3.51 -16.11
N GLN A 83 2.16 2.73 -16.58
CA GLN A 83 2.20 2.02 -17.86
C GLN A 83 2.03 2.97 -19.07
N SER A 84 1.18 3.99 -18.95
CA SER A 84 0.86 4.88 -20.07
C SER A 84 1.80 6.09 -20.18
N HIS A 85 2.23 6.67 -19.07
CA HIS A 85 2.98 7.93 -19.03
C HIS A 85 4.31 7.83 -18.26
N GLY A 86 4.60 6.64 -17.70
CA GLY A 86 5.84 6.39 -16.97
C GLY A 86 5.83 6.85 -15.50
N SER A 87 6.89 6.48 -14.78
CA SER A 87 7.02 6.73 -13.34
C SER A 87 7.04 8.23 -12.98
N GLY A 88 7.60 9.07 -13.81
CA GLY A 88 7.62 10.52 -13.58
C GLY A 88 6.22 11.13 -13.50
N ALA A 89 5.30 10.73 -14.39
CA ALA A 89 3.90 11.17 -14.38
C ALA A 89 3.15 10.61 -13.15
N MET A 90 3.44 9.36 -12.75
CA MET A 90 2.88 8.74 -11.56
C MET A 90 3.22 9.55 -10.30
N PHE A 91 4.49 9.89 -10.08
CA PHE A 91 4.89 10.69 -8.92
C PHE A 91 4.43 12.15 -9.02
N GLY A 92 4.41 12.74 -10.23
CA GLY A 92 3.85 14.08 -10.44
C GLY A 92 2.36 14.15 -10.09
N ALA A 93 1.58 13.16 -10.48
CA ALA A 93 0.16 13.06 -10.15
C ALA A 93 -0.07 12.85 -8.64
N LEU A 94 0.78 12.05 -7.96
CA LEU A 94 0.74 11.88 -6.50
C LEU A 94 0.99 13.21 -5.77
N ILE A 95 2.01 13.96 -6.16
CA ILE A 95 2.31 15.26 -5.56
C ILE A 95 1.13 16.24 -5.77
N ALA A 96 0.62 16.32 -6.99
CA ALA A 96 -0.50 17.20 -7.31
C ALA A 96 -1.77 16.82 -6.54
N SER A 97 -2.08 15.52 -6.40
CA SER A 97 -3.22 15.04 -5.61
C SER A 97 -3.05 15.33 -4.12
N GLY A 98 -1.83 15.25 -3.58
CA GLY A 98 -1.55 15.65 -2.19
C GLY A 98 -1.82 17.13 -1.95
N ILE A 99 -1.38 18.01 -2.85
CA ILE A 99 -1.69 19.45 -2.80
C ILE A 99 -3.20 19.68 -2.90
N TYR A 100 -3.88 18.99 -3.81
CA TYR A 100 -5.34 19.05 -3.96
C TYR A 100 -6.06 18.69 -2.66
N VAL A 101 -5.66 17.62 -1.96
CA VAL A 101 -6.26 17.22 -0.68
C VAL A 101 -6.12 18.32 0.37
N ILE A 102 -4.94 18.95 0.47
CA ILE A 102 -4.72 20.07 1.39
C ILE A 102 -5.68 21.21 1.10
N LEU A 103 -5.85 21.58 -0.16
CA LEU A 103 -6.73 22.69 -0.57
C LEU A 103 -8.21 22.40 -0.32
N ILE A 104 -8.66 21.15 -0.55
CA ILE A 104 -10.08 20.81 -0.48
C ILE A 104 -10.51 20.35 0.93
N SER A 105 -9.57 20.01 1.82
CA SER A 105 -9.86 19.42 3.14
C SER A 105 -10.87 20.22 3.97
N GLY A 106 -10.73 21.56 3.97
CA GLY A 106 -11.63 22.44 4.71
C GLY A 106 -13.07 22.47 4.16
N ILE A 107 -13.22 22.31 2.84
CA ILE A 107 -14.55 22.23 2.19
C ILE A 107 -15.12 20.82 2.39
N PHE A 108 -14.29 19.80 2.23
CA PHE A 108 -14.69 18.41 2.33
C PHE A 108 -15.26 18.06 3.71
N SER A 109 -14.71 18.61 4.79
CA SER A 109 -15.22 18.38 6.15
C SER A 109 -16.69 18.78 6.33
N LYS A 110 -17.19 19.74 5.53
CA LYS A 110 -18.60 20.16 5.55
C LYS A 110 -19.50 19.21 4.77
N VAL A 111 -18.95 18.50 3.81
CA VAL A 111 -19.69 17.62 2.87
C VAL A 111 -19.58 16.16 3.29
N ALA A 112 -18.65 15.82 4.18
CA ALA A 112 -18.39 14.46 4.66
C ALA A 112 -19.68 13.76 5.15
N ASN A 113 -20.53 14.46 5.87
CA ASN A 113 -21.80 13.93 6.39
C ASN A 113 -22.84 13.55 5.30
N LEU A 114 -22.59 13.91 4.03
CA LEU A 114 -23.47 13.52 2.91
C LEU A 114 -23.17 12.10 2.39
N PHE A 115 -22.08 11.49 2.84
CA PHE A 115 -21.68 10.15 2.42
C PHE A 115 -22.18 9.10 3.42
N PRO A 116 -23.27 8.38 3.12
CA PRO A 116 -23.75 7.30 3.97
C PRO A 116 -22.81 6.07 3.91
N ALA A 117 -22.82 5.27 4.97
CA ALA A 117 -21.96 4.08 5.10
C ALA A 117 -22.08 3.09 3.90
N ILE A 118 -23.21 3.08 3.20
CA ILE A 118 -23.39 2.25 2.00
C ILE A 118 -22.46 2.68 0.85
N VAL A 119 -22.17 3.98 0.73
CA VAL A 119 -21.23 4.49 -0.28
C VAL A 119 -19.83 4.01 0.03
N THR A 120 -19.39 4.13 1.28
CA THR A 120 -18.08 3.63 1.73
C THR A 120 -17.97 2.12 1.54
N GLY A 121 -18.99 1.35 1.91
CA GLY A 121 -19.01 -0.10 1.71
C GLY A 121 -18.93 -0.51 0.23
N SER A 122 -19.63 0.19 -0.66
CA SER A 122 -19.58 -0.08 -2.11
C SER A 122 -18.21 0.27 -2.70
N VAL A 123 -17.59 1.37 -2.25
CA VAL A 123 -16.23 1.77 -2.65
C VAL A 123 -15.23 0.70 -2.26
N ILE A 124 -15.22 0.25 -0.99
CA ILE A 124 -14.30 -0.78 -0.50
C ILE A 124 -14.47 -2.08 -1.30
N THR A 125 -15.71 -2.49 -1.57
CA THR A 125 -15.99 -3.68 -2.37
C THR A 125 -15.42 -3.54 -3.80
N THR A 126 -15.64 -2.39 -4.42
CA THR A 126 -15.11 -2.12 -5.77
C THR A 126 -13.59 -2.14 -5.79
N ILE A 127 -12.93 -1.55 -4.79
CA ILE A 127 -11.47 -1.59 -4.65
C ILE A 127 -10.98 -3.05 -4.58
N GLY A 128 -11.60 -3.87 -3.72
CA GLY A 128 -11.27 -5.29 -3.61
C GLY A 128 -11.37 -6.02 -4.95
N LEU A 129 -12.44 -5.80 -5.70
CA LEU A 129 -12.65 -6.42 -7.01
C LEU A 129 -11.64 -5.94 -8.06
N THR A 130 -11.28 -4.66 -8.07
CA THR A 130 -10.30 -4.12 -9.03
C THR A 130 -8.87 -4.59 -8.76
N LEU A 131 -8.55 -5.00 -7.53
CA LEU A 131 -7.24 -5.53 -7.18
C LEU A 131 -7.06 -7.02 -7.53
N ILE A 132 -8.13 -7.77 -7.78
CA ILE A 132 -8.04 -9.20 -8.14
C ILE A 132 -7.16 -9.44 -9.38
N PRO A 133 -7.36 -8.74 -10.52
CA PRO A 133 -6.49 -8.92 -11.69
C PRO A 133 -5.02 -8.61 -11.42
N VAL A 134 -4.74 -7.57 -10.61
CA VAL A 134 -3.38 -7.20 -10.23
C VAL A 134 -2.74 -8.31 -9.38
N ALA A 135 -3.48 -8.85 -8.41
CA ALA A 135 -3.03 -9.96 -7.57
C ALA A 135 -2.72 -11.22 -8.41
N ILE A 136 -3.60 -11.57 -9.37
CA ILE A 136 -3.38 -12.72 -10.26
C ILE A 136 -2.13 -12.50 -11.14
N GLY A 137 -1.92 -11.30 -11.67
CA GLY A 137 -0.71 -10.96 -12.41
C GLY A 137 0.56 -11.17 -11.57
N ASN A 138 0.55 -10.70 -10.34
CA ASN A 138 1.69 -10.85 -9.43
C ASN A 138 1.94 -12.30 -8.98
N MET A 139 0.90 -13.15 -8.87
CA MET A 139 1.07 -14.59 -8.60
C MET A 139 1.92 -15.30 -9.67
N GLY A 140 1.86 -14.83 -10.90
CA GLY A 140 2.61 -15.36 -12.02
C GLY A 140 3.99 -14.72 -12.21
N ASN A 141 4.42 -13.84 -11.33
CA ASN A 141 5.62 -13.03 -11.50
C ASN A 141 5.62 -12.25 -12.83
N ASN A 142 4.43 -11.79 -13.24
CA ASN A 142 4.14 -11.14 -14.54
C ASN A 142 4.54 -11.95 -15.78
N VAL A 143 4.67 -13.27 -15.66
CA VAL A 143 4.89 -14.17 -16.80
C VAL A 143 3.54 -14.58 -17.37
N GLU A 144 3.40 -14.64 -18.68
CA GLU A 144 2.13 -15.04 -19.36
C GLU A 144 1.56 -16.38 -18.90
N LYS A 145 2.42 -17.28 -18.38
CA LYS A 145 2.00 -18.58 -17.82
C LYS A 145 2.70 -18.79 -16.47
N PRO A 146 2.01 -18.55 -15.35
CA PRO A 146 2.55 -18.86 -14.02
C PRO A 146 2.86 -20.36 -13.93
N THR A 147 3.99 -20.68 -13.30
CA THR A 147 4.33 -22.08 -13.04
C THR A 147 3.35 -22.68 -12.04
N GLY A 148 3.04 -23.98 -12.15
CA GLY A 148 2.16 -24.65 -11.20
C GLY A 148 2.65 -24.52 -9.74
N GLN A 149 3.96 -24.38 -9.55
CA GLN A 149 4.58 -24.17 -8.23
C GLN A 149 4.27 -22.78 -7.66
N SER A 150 4.36 -21.71 -8.45
CA SER A 150 4.04 -20.35 -8.00
C SER A 150 2.55 -20.20 -7.67
N LEU A 151 1.68 -20.81 -8.47
CA LEU A 151 0.25 -20.81 -8.21
C LEU A 151 -0.10 -21.61 -6.93
N ALA A 152 0.50 -22.80 -6.76
CA ALA A 152 0.32 -23.60 -5.55
C ALA A 152 0.80 -22.84 -4.29
N LEU A 153 1.97 -22.19 -4.36
CA LEU A 153 2.50 -21.39 -3.27
C LEU A 153 1.55 -20.22 -2.92
N ALA A 154 1.04 -19.51 -3.93
CA ALA A 154 0.09 -18.43 -3.73
C ALA A 154 -1.21 -18.93 -3.06
N MET A 155 -1.78 -20.05 -3.53
CA MET A 155 -2.97 -20.64 -2.95
C MET A 155 -2.76 -21.10 -1.50
N ILE A 156 -1.62 -21.72 -1.20
CA ILE A 156 -1.27 -22.14 0.16
C ILE A 156 -1.15 -20.90 1.07
N THR A 157 -0.50 -19.85 0.60
CA THR A 157 -0.33 -18.60 1.36
C THR A 157 -1.68 -17.96 1.67
N VAL A 158 -2.56 -17.85 0.67
CA VAL A 158 -3.94 -17.33 0.87
C VAL A 158 -4.70 -18.20 1.86
N LEU A 159 -4.59 -19.52 1.74
CA LEU A 159 -5.25 -20.45 2.67
C LEU A 159 -4.76 -20.24 4.12
N ILE A 160 -3.47 -20.08 4.33
CA ILE A 160 -2.89 -19.80 5.66
C ILE A 160 -3.47 -18.48 6.21
N ILE A 161 -3.50 -17.40 5.41
CA ILE A 161 -4.06 -16.11 5.81
C ILE A 161 -5.53 -16.28 6.22
N LEU A 162 -6.33 -16.97 5.42
CA LEU A 162 -7.75 -17.20 5.69
C LEU A 162 -7.95 -18.04 6.96
N LEU A 163 -7.20 -19.12 7.14
CA LEU A 163 -7.27 -19.96 8.34
C LEU A 163 -6.92 -19.15 9.58
N VAL A 164 -5.83 -18.39 9.56
CA VAL A 164 -5.45 -17.53 10.69
C VAL A 164 -6.54 -16.48 10.94
N ASN A 165 -7.07 -15.83 9.91
CA ASN A 165 -8.10 -14.81 10.06
C ASN A 165 -9.42 -15.34 10.62
N ILE A 166 -9.82 -16.57 10.24
CA ILE A 166 -11.10 -17.19 10.67
C ILE A 166 -10.97 -17.77 12.08
N PHE A 167 -9.88 -18.50 12.36
CA PHE A 167 -9.75 -19.27 13.59
C PHE A 167 -9.11 -18.50 14.76
N THR A 168 -8.56 -17.29 14.51
CA THR A 168 -7.95 -16.49 15.57
C THR A 168 -8.73 -15.22 15.88
N LYS A 169 -8.43 -14.61 17.04
CA LYS A 169 -9.05 -13.36 17.52
C LYS A 169 -7.98 -12.38 18.00
N GLY A 170 -8.37 -11.11 18.13
CA GLY A 170 -7.51 -10.07 18.69
C GLY A 170 -6.23 -9.84 17.86
N PHE A 171 -5.09 -9.79 18.52
CA PHE A 171 -3.80 -9.46 17.92
C PHE A 171 -3.42 -10.38 16.74
N ILE A 172 -3.56 -11.69 16.89
CA ILE A 172 -3.17 -12.66 15.84
C ILE A 172 -4.01 -12.46 14.58
N LYS A 173 -5.30 -12.20 14.74
CA LYS A 173 -6.17 -11.88 13.60
C LYS A 173 -5.71 -10.62 12.86
N SER A 174 -5.32 -9.57 13.58
CA SER A 174 -4.87 -8.30 12.98
C SER A 174 -3.58 -8.44 12.17
N ILE A 175 -2.71 -9.39 12.51
CA ILE A 175 -1.45 -9.65 11.80
C ILE A 175 -1.51 -10.88 10.88
N SER A 176 -2.70 -11.38 10.55
CA SER A 176 -2.88 -12.59 9.73
C SER A 176 -2.17 -12.52 8.38
N ILE A 177 -2.18 -11.34 7.73
CA ILE A 177 -1.47 -11.11 6.46
C ILE A 177 0.05 -11.26 6.67
N LEU A 178 0.59 -10.67 7.73
CA LEU A 178 2.02 -10.79 8.05
C LEU A 178 2.42 -12.24 8.31
N ILE A 179 1.60 -12.98 9.06
CA ILE A 179 1.82 -14.41 9.30
C ILE A 179 1.83 -15.19 7.99
N GLY A 180 0.88 -14.93 7.09
CA GLY A 180 0.82 -15.55 5.78
C GLY A 180 2.04 -15.22 4.91
N LEU A 181 2.50 -13.96 4.94
CA LEU A 181 3.69 -13.51 4.23
C LEU A 181 4.95 -14.24 4.72
N ILE A 182 5.14 -14.32 6.03
CA ILE A 182 6.27 -15.05 6.64
C ILE A 182 6.20 -16.55 6.29
N ALA A 183 5.03 -17.17 6.48
CA ALA A 183 4.85 -18.59 6.19
C ALA A 183 5.06 -18.89 4.70
N GLY A 184 4.49 -18.07 3.81
CA GLY A 184 4.69 -18.19 2.38
C GLY A 184 6.16 -18.05 1.96
N THR A 185 6.89 -17.10 2.57
CA THR A 185 8.32 -16.92 2.33
C THR A 185 9.14 -18.14 2.81
N ILE A 186 8.83 -18.70 3.97
CA ILE A 186 9.49 -19.92 4.48
C ILE A 186 9.24 -21.09 3.52
N ILE A 187 7.99 -21.29 3.08
CA ILE A 187 7.66 -22.35 2.12
C ILE A 187 8.40 -22.13 0.80
N ALA A 188 8.40 -20.91 0.27
CA ALA A 188 9.14 -20.56 -0.93
C ALA A 188 10.65 -20.82 -0.80
N ALA A 189 11.24 -20.55 0.35
CA ALA A 189 12.63 -20.83 0.66
C ALA A 189 12.92 -22.34 0.65
N THR A 190 12.06 -23.16 1.24
CA THR A 190 12.21 -24.63 1.20
C THR A 190 12.06 -25.19 -0.22
N MET A 191 11.33 -24.50 -1.09
CA MET A 191 11.18 -24.86 -2.50
C MET A 191 12.34 -24.34 -3.38
N GLY A 192 13.31 -23.60 -2.80
CA GLY A 192 14.42 -22.99 -3.53
C GLY A 192 14.03 -21.83 -4.45
N LEU A 193 12.88 -21.22 -4.20
CA LEU A 193 12.33 -20.10 -4.99
C LEU A 193 12.77 -18.73 -4.48
N VAL A 194 13.47 -18.66 -3.35
CA VAL A 194 13.90 -17.41 -2.70
C VAL A 194 15.43 -17.38 -2.61
N ASP A 195 16.01 -16.28 -3.07
CA ASP A 195 17.41 -15.93 -2.86
C ASP A 195 17.53 -14.90 -1.74
N PHE A 196 18.23 -15.24 -0.66
CA PHE A 196 18.48 -14.35 0.48
C PHE A 196 19.79 -13.58 0.37
N SER A 197 20.61 -13.82 -0.67
CA SER A 197 21.89 -13.13 -0.86
C SER A 197 21.75 -11.59 -0.85
N PRO A 198 20.72 -10.98 -1.50
CA PRO A 198 20.55 -9.54 -1.47
C PRO A 198 20.28 -8.97 -0.07
N VAL A 199 19.73 -9.78 0.84
CA VAL A 199 19.46 -9.35 2.22
C VAL A 199 20.77 -9.20 3.01
N ALA A 200 21.73 -10.08 2.76
CA ALA A 200 23.05 -10.03 3.42
C ALA A 200 23.90 -8.84 2.93
N GLU A 201 23.69 -8.41 1.70
CA GLU A 201 24.42 -7.30 1.06
C GLU A 201 23.73 -5.93 1.25
N ALA A 202 22.50 -5.93 1.74
CA ALA A 202 21.72 -4.71 1.91
C ALA A 202 22.30 -3.80 3.01
N PRO A 203 22.39 -2.47 2.79
CA PRO A 203 22.82 -1.55 3.82
C PRO A 203 21.79 -1.49 4.95
N LEU A 204 22.26 -1.46 6.21
CA LEU A 204 21.40 -1.38 7.40
C LEU A 204 20.59 -0.09 7.46
N VAL A 205 21.08 0.99 6.86
CA VAL A 205 20.43 2.30 6.82
C VAL A 205 20.48 2.80 5.39
N HIS A 206 19.33 3.17 4.87
CA HIS A 206 19.20 3.81 3.56
C HIS A 206 18.38 5.11 3.72
N ILE A 207 18.93 6.21 3.24
CA ILE A 207 18.21 7.50 3.20
C ILE A 207 17.58 7.64 1.83
N PRO A 208 16.26 7.85 1.74
CA PRO A 208 15.60 8.03 0.45
C PRO A 208 16.21 9.22 -0.32
N THR A 209 16.64 8.99 -1.55
CA THR A 209 17.12 10.04 -2.44
C THR A 209 15.94 10.64 -3.21
N PRO A 210 15.73 11.98 -3.14
CA PRO A 210 14.64 12.59 -3.89
C PRO A 210 14.76 12.29 -5.39
N PHE A 211 13.62 12.06 -6.03
CA PHE A 211 13.51 11.83 -7.47
C PHE A 211 14.26 10.60 -8.02
N TYR A 212 14.40 9.56 -7.22
CA TYR A 212 15.04 8.30 -7.64
C TYR A 212 14.47 7.71 -8.95
N PHE A 213 13.15 7.82 -9.15
CA PHE A 213 12.45 7.38 -10.37
C PHE A 213 12.40 8.43 -11.50
N GLY A 214 13.19 9.48 -11.39
CA GLY A 214 13.22 10.61 -12.32
C GLY A 214 12.42 11.82 -11.82
N ALA A 215 12.54 12.93 -12.55
CA ALA A 215 11.83 14.16 -12.21
C ALA A 215 10.31 13.96 -12.35
N PRO A 216 9.50 14.49 -11.41
CA PRO A 216 8.04 14.45 -11.51
C PRO A 216 7.55 15.16 -12.78
N GLN A 217 6.65 14.52 -13.52
CA GLN A 217 6.01 15.09 -14.70
C GLN A 217 4.53 15.33 -14.39
N PHE A 218 4.06 16.54 -14.66
CA PHE A 218 2.69 16.95 -14.34
C PHE A 218 1.80 16.81 -15.57
N GLU A 219 1.32 15.59 -15.80
CA GLU A 219 0.41 15.26 -16.88
C GLU A 219 -1.03 15.42 -16.38
N ILE A 220 -1.85 16.20 -17.11
CA ILE A 220 -3.17 16.66 -16.65
C ILE A 220 -4.13 15.47 -16.43
N SER A 221 -4.19 14.50 -17.33
CA SER A 221 -5.12 13.37 -17.19
C SER A 221 -4.78 12.51 -15.98
N SER A 222 -3.49 12.30 -15.72
CA SER A 222 -2.97 11.58 -14.54
C SER A 222 -3.29 12.32 -13.24
N ILE A 223 -3.14 13.65 -13.25
CA ILE A 223 -3.47 14.49 -12.09
C ILE A 223 -4.97 14.43 -11.78
N VAL A 224 -5.83 14.60 -12.79
CA VAL A 224 -7.29 14.50 -12.61
C VAL A 224 -7.69 13.15 -12.06
N MET A 225 -7.14 12.06 -12.61
CA MET A 225 -7.40 10.71 -12.13
C MET A 225 -7.02 10.58 -10.64
N MET A 226 -5.82 11.01 -10.25
CA MET A 226 -5.37 10.92 -8.87
C MET A 226 -6.14 11.84 -7.92
N CYS A 227 -6.61 13.01 -8.36
CA CYS A 227 -7.48 13.88 -7.56
C CYS A 227 -8.85 13.22 -7.29
N ILE A 228 -9.42 12.52 -8.28
CA ILE A 228 -10.66 11.76 -8.08
C ILE A 228 -10.43 10.66 -7.04
N ILE A 229 -9.35 9.87 -7.18
CA ILE A 229 -9.01 8.81 -6.22
C ILE A 229 -8.75 9.37 -4.83
N ALA A 230 -8.06 10.51 -4.72
CA ALA A 230 -7.85 11.18 -3.44
C ALA A 230 -9.17 11.59 -2.77
N THR A 231 -10.15 12.05 -3.56
CA THR A 231 -11.50 12.36 -3.06
C THR A 231 -12.20 11.10 -2.55
N VAL A 232 -12.10 9.98 -3.29
CA VAL A 232 -12.64 8.68 -2.86
C VAL A 232 -11.99 8.23 -1.54
N SER A 233 -10.67 8.41 -1.40
CA SER A 233 -9.93 8.12 -0.17
C SER A 233 -10.41 8.96 1.02
N MET A 234 -10.71 10.23 0.78
CA MET A 234 -11.28 11.11 1.81
C MET A 234 -12.67 10.63 2.24
N VAL A 235 -13.52 10.19 1.30
CA VAL A 235 -14.85 9.62 1.62
C VAL A 235 -14.70 8.35 2.46
N GLU A 236 -13.80 7.45 2.09
CA GLU A 236 -13.55 6.23 2.85
C GLU A 236 -13.12 6.52 4.29
N SER A 237 -12.24 7.51 4.47
CA SER A 237 -11.75 7.91 5.79
C SER A 237 -12.83 8.51 6.71
N THR A 238 -13.98 8.94 6.17
CA THR A 238 -15.10 9.47 6.96
C THR A 238 -16.10 8.40 7.42
N GLY A 239 -16.01 7.20 6.85
CA GLY A 239 -16.91 6.09 7.16
C GLY A 239 -16.41 5.14 8.25
N VAL A 240 -15.27 5.46 8.89
CA VAL A 240 -14.61 4.64 9.93
C VAL A 240 -14.88 5.22 11.32
#